data_a8ea3b97d07dcd41ffe508bf13162b86
#
_entry.id   a8ea3b97d07dcd41ffe508bf13162b86
#
_cell.length_a   1.000
_cell.length_b   1.000
_cell.length_c   1.000
_cell.angle_alpha   90.00
_cell.angle_beta   90.00
_cell.angle_gamma   90.00
#
_symmetry.space_group_name_H-M   'P 1'
#
loop_
_entity.id
_entity.type
_entity.pdbx_description
1 polymer ?
#
loop_
_entity_poly.entity_id
_entity_poly.type
_entity_poly.pdbx_seq_one_letter_code
_entity_poly.pdbx_strand_id
1 'polypeptide(L)'
;IEAMAAVFGGTQSLHTNALDEAIALPTEFSSRIARNTQLIIQEETHITNVVDPWAGSYMMEKLTQDMMDAAWKIIEEVEAMGGMTKAVDSGWAKLKIEAAAADKQARIDSGQDVIVGVNKYKLKTEDVIEARDIDNVAVRDSQIARLNAIKQKRDAAPVAAALAAITSAAESNSGNLLDLSIKAIRLRATVGEVSDAMEKAFGRHVASVQTINQAGKAKRFGR
;
A
#
# COMPACT_ATOMS: atom_id res chain seq x y z
N ILE A 1 8.74 -19.36 -1.58
CA ILE A 1 8.10 -19.94 -0.37
C ILE A 1 6.90 -19.08 0.05
N GLU A 2 7.04 -17.78 0.19
CA GLU A 2 5.95 -16.87 0.57
C GLU A 2 4.79 -16.90 -0.44
N ALA A 3 5.09 -16.86 -1.74
CA ALA A 3 4.08 -16.99 -2.78
C ALA A 3 3.35 -18.35 -2.73
N MET A 4 4.08 -19.44 -2.46
CA MET A 4 3.50 -20.77 -2.28
C MET A 4 2.59 -20.82 -1.03
N ALA A 5 3.02 -20.22 0.07
CA ALA A 5 2.19 -20.11 1.29
C ALA A 5 0.86 -19.37 1.03
N ALA A 6 0.90 -18.27 0.26
CA ALA A 6 -0.30 -17.54 -0.12
C ALA A 6 -1.26 -18.40 -0.97
N VAL A 7 -0.74 -19.18 -1.89
CA VAL A 7 -1.55 -20.11 -2.72
C VAL A 7 -2.16 -21.20 -1.87
N PHE A 8 -1.40 -21.82 -0.95
CA PHE A 8 -1.95 -22.79 0.00
C PHE A 8 -3.05 -22.21 0.90
N GLY A 9 -2.95 -20.94 1.24
CA GLY A 9 -3.97 -20.21 2.01
C GLY A 9 -5.20 -19.81 1.21
N GLY A 10 -5.28 -20.15 -0.08
CA GLY A 10 -6.46 -19.88 -0.92
C GLY A 10 -6.64 -18.41 -1.30
N THR A 11 -5.53 -17.66 -1.48
CA THR A 11 -5.61 -16.25 -1.87
C THR A 11 -6.40 -16.05 -3.17
N GLN A 12 -7.22 -14.98 -3.23
CA GLN A 12 -8.02 -14.65 -4.41
C GLN A 12 -7.18 -13.99 -5.51
N SER A 13 -6.13 -13.28 -5.13
CA SER A 13 -5.16 -12.66 -6.03
C SER A 13 -3.79 -12.69 -5.39
N LEU A 14 -2.75 -12.77 -6.21
CA LEU A 14 -1.37 -12.82 -5.74
C LEU A 14 -0.52 -11.83 -6.51
N HIS A 15 0.16 -10.95 -5.78
CA HIS A 15 1.22 -10.11 -6.30
C HIS A 15 2.57 -10.58 -5.78
N THR A 16 3.54 -10.68 -6.69
CA THR A 16 4.94 -10.99 -6.35
C THR A 16 5.81 -9.81 -6.75
N ASN A 17 6.37 -9.12 -5.76
CA ASN A 17 7.27 -8.00 -5.99
C ASN A 17 8.60 -8.45 -6.60
N ALA A 18 9.18 -7.59 -7.42
CA ALA A 18 10.55 -7.76 -7.88
C ALA A 18 11.52 -7.61 -6.70
N LEU A 19 12.63 -8.35 -6.73
CA LEU A 19 13.61 -8.40 -5.64
C LEU A 19 14.29 -7.05 -5.33
N ASP A 20 14.29 -6.14 -6.29
CA ASP A 20 14.86 -4.78 -6.22
C ASP A 20 13.82 -3.69 -5.93
N GLU A 21 12.58 -4.05 -5.69
CA GLU A 21 11.45 -3.11 -5.52
C GLU A 21 11.70 -2.10 -4.38
N ALA A 22 12.32 -2.53 -3.29
CA ALA A 22 12.65 -1.65 -2.16
C ALA A 22 13.77 -0.64 -2.45
N ILE A 23 14.52 -0.83 -3.55
CA ILE A 23 15.68 0.00 -3.92
C ILE A 23 15.32 0.94 -5.06
N ALA A 24 14.69 0.41 -6.12
CA ALA A 24 14.37 1.13 -7.35
C ALA A 24 13.20 0.48 -8.11
N LEU A 25 12.87 1.05 -9.28
CA LEU A 25 11.93 0.39 -10.19
C LEU A 25 12.53 -0.92 -10.72
N PRO A 26 11.69 -1.93 -10.97
CA PRO A 26 12.16 -3.23 -11.42
C PRO A 26 12.94 -3.17 -12.73
N THR A 27 14.02 -3.94 -12.79
CA THR A 27 14.71 -4.27 -14.04
C THR A 27 13.93 -5.33 -14.82
N GLU A 28 14.32 -5.59 -16.07
CA GLU A 28 13.74 -6.67 -16.86
C GLU A 28 14.02 -8.03 -16.19
N PHE A 29 15.21 -8.23 -15.65
CA PHE A 29 15.61 -9.43 -14.94
C PHE A 29 14.76 -9.68 -13.69
N SER A 30 14.65 -8.70 -12.81
CA SER A 30 13.90 -8.83 -11.55
C SER A 30 12.40 -8.99 -11.77
N SER A 31 11.83 -8.29 -12.75
CA SER A 31 10.43 -8.44 -13.16
C SER A 31 10.14 -9.84 -13.68
N ARG A 32 11.07 -10.42 -14.47
CA ARG A 32 10.95 -11.78 -14.99
C ARG A 32 10.94 -12.80 -13.87
N ILE A 33 11.82 -12.67 -12.87
CA ILE A 33 11.84 -13.58 -11.70
C ILE A 33 10.51 -13.48 -10.95
N ALA A 34 10.03 -12.29 -10.66
CA ALA A 34 8.76 -12.09 -9.96
C ALA A 34 7.59 -12.71 -10.73
N ARG A 35 7.53 -12.52 -12.04
CA ARG A 35 6.47 -13.12 -12.88
C ARG A 35 6.59 -14.64 -12.97
N ASN A 36 7.81 -15.15 -13.17
CA ASN A 36 8.04 -16.60 -13.32
C ASN A 36 7.80 -17.35 -12.00
N THR A 37 7.96 -16.74 -10.85
CA THR A 37 7.57 -17.32 -9.56
C THR A 37 6.12 -17.79 -9.58
N GLN A 38 5.20 -16.97 -10.07
CA GLN A 38 3.79 -17.34 -10.19
C GLN A 38 3.57 -18.45 -11.22
N LEU A 39 4.26 -18.38 -12.37
CA LEU A 39 4.15 -19.40 -13.41
C LEU A 39 4.64 -20.77 -12.94
N ILE A 40 5.76 -20.82 -12.21
CA ILE A 40 6.30 -22.08 -11.65
C ILE A 40 5.28 -22.69 -10.67
N ILE A 41 4.69 -21.86 -9.79
CA ILE A 41 3.68 -22.34 -8.85
C ILE A 41 2.45 -22.88 -9.61
N GLN A 42 2.01 -22.20 -10.65
CA GLN A 42 0.84 -22.57 -11.42
C GLN A 42 1.06 -23.83 -12.24
N GLU A 43 2.20 -23.95 -12.93
CA GLU A 43 2.42 -24.95 -13.97
C GLU A 43 3.20 -26.20 -13.47
N GLU A 44 4.11 -26.03 -12.49
CA GLU A 44 5.05 -27.09 -12.13
C GLU A 44 4.73 -27.75 -10.78
N THR A 45 4.08 -27.05 -9.85
CA THR A 45 3.93 -27.55 -8.47
C THR A 45 2.70 -28.40 -8.24
N HIS A 46 1.71 -28.34 -9.11
CA HIS A 46 0.42 -29.01 -9.00
C HIS A 46 -0.40 -28.66 -7.73
N ILE A 47 0.03 -27.66 -6.94
CA ILE A 47 -0.70 -27.26 -5.72
C ILE A 47 -2.07 -26.65 -6.01
N THR A 48 -2.30 -26.19 -7.25
CA THR A 48 -3.59 -25.67 -7.71
C THR A 48 -4.63 -26.77 -8.01
N ASN A 49 -4.23 -28.04 -7.99
CA ASN A 49 -5.13 -29.17 -8.26
C ASN A 49 -6.02 -29.51 -7.05
N VAL A 50 -5.73 -28.96 -5.89
CA VAL A 50 -6.48 -29.22 -4.64
C VAL A 50 -7.01 -27.89 -4.10
N VAL A 51 -8.31 -27.85 -3.83
CA VAL A 51 -8.95 -26.70 -3.18
C VAL A 51 -8.81 -26.87 -1.67
N ASP A 52 -8.38 -25.79 -0.99
CA ASP A 52 -8.21 -25.74 0.46
C ASP A 52 -7.44 -26.93 1.06
N PRO A 53 -6.14 -27.09 0.72
CA PRO A 53 -5.36 -28.23 1.19
C PRO A 53 -5.14 -28.26 2.71
N TRP A 54 -5.42 -27.16 3.40
CA TRP A 54 -5.31 -27.03 4.86
C TRP A 54 -6.58 -27.37 5.63
N ALA A 55 -7.71 -27.58 4.93
CA ALA A 55 -9.00 -27.87 5.54
C ALA A 55 -8.91 -29.09 6.46
N GLY A 56 -9.46 -28.96 7.66
CA GLY A 56 -9.48 -30.03 8.67
C GLY A 56 -8.15 -30.23 9.43
N SER A 57 -7.12 -29.45 9.15
CA SER A 57 -5.92 -29.39 9.99
C SER A 57 -6.23 -28.70 11.30
N TYR A 58 -6.16 -29.41 12.43
CA TYR A 58 -6.46 -28.82 13.76
C TYR A 58 -5.64 -27.57 14.06
N MET A 59 -4.37 -27.57 13.68
CA MET A 59 -3.50 -26.40 13.85
C MET A 59 -3.95 -25.23 13.00
N MET A 60 -4.25 -25.44 11.71
CA MET A 60 -4.64 -24.37 10.80
C MET A 60 -6.01 -23.80 11.13
N GLU A 61 -6.98 -24.65 11.49
CA GLU A 61 -8.30 -24.21 11.95
C GLU A 61 -8.18 -23.35 13.22
N LYS A 62 -7.37 -23.82 14.20
CA LYS A 62 -7.16 -23.07 15.44
C LYS A 62 -6.46 -21.73 15.20
N LEU A 63 -5.41 -21.72 14.36
CA LEU A 63 -4.69 -20.51 14.03
C LEU A 63 -5.56 -19.49 13.30
N THR A 64 -6.39 -19.96 12.36
CA THR A 64 -7.35 -19.14 11.64
C THR A 64 -8.36 -18.50 12.60
N GLN A 65 -8.91 -19.28 13.53
CA GLN A 65 -9.82 -18.77 14.54
C GLN A 65 -9.16 -17.73 15.45
N ASP A 66 -7.93 -18.00 15.93
CA ASP A 66 -7.21 -17.08 16.80
C ASP A 66 -6.90 -15.74 16.09
N MET A 67 -6.53 -15.80 14.81
CA MET A 67 -6.30 -14.59 14.00
C MET A 67 -7.61 -13.82 13.76
N MET A 68 -8.70 -14.53 13.50
CA MET A 68 -10.03 -13.94 13.33
C MET A 68 -10.47 -13.20 14.60
N ASP A 69 -10.34 -13.83 15.76
CA ASP A 69 -10.68 -13.23 17.05
C ASP A 69 -9.81 -12.02 17.39
N ALA A 70 -8.51 -12.07 17.06
CA ALA A 70 -7.59 -10.94 17.25
C ALA A 70 -7.92 -9.77 16.31
N ALA A 71 -8.20 -10.05 15.03
CA ALA A 71 -8.60 -9.05 14.05
C ALA A 71 -9.92 -8.39 14.42
N TRP A 72 -10.90 -9.18 14.90
CA TRP A 72 -12.20 -8.67 15.30
C TRP A 72 -12.10 -7.66 16.45
N LYS A 73 -11.24 -7.91 17.44
CA LYS A 73 -10.99 -6.95 18.53
C LYS A 73 -10.46 -5.61 18.03
N ILE A 74 -9.61 -5.64 16.99
CA ILE A 74 -9.08 -4.41 16.37
C ILE A 74 -10.20 -3.67 15.62
N ILE A 75 -11.07 -4.41 14.93
CA ILE A 75 -12.25 -3.83 14.25
C ILE A 75 -13.16 -3.13 15.26
N GLU A 76 -13.49 -3.80 16.37
CA GLU A 76 -14.32 -3.21 17.45
C GLU A 76 -13.65 -1.97 18.07
N GLU A 77 -12.33 -1.97 18.28
CA GLU A 77 -11.57 -0.82 18.76
C GLU A 77 -11.70 0.38 17.79
N VAL A 78 -11.60 0.14 16.48
CA VAL A 78 -11.76 1.18 15.44
C VAL A 78 -13.20 1.70 15.39
N GLU A 79 -14.18 0.83 15.44
CA GLU A 79 -15.60 1.21 15.43
C GLU A 79 -15.97 2.04 16.68
N ALA A 80 -15.44 1.69 17.85
CA ALA A 80 -15.63 2.45 19.08
C ALA A 80 -15.07 3.88 19.01
N MET A 81 -14.04 4.11 18.20
CA MET A 81 -13.49 5.45 17.93
C MET A 81 -14.36 6.26 16.95
N GLY A 82 -15.34 5.65 16.31
CA GLY A 82 -16.20 6.23 15.29
C GLY A 82 -15.72 6.01 13.86
N GLY A 83 -15.03 4.89 13.63
CA GLY A 83 -14.59 4.39 12.33
C GLY A 83 -13.16 4.77 11.95
N MET A 84 -12.70 4.19 10.84
CA MET A 84 -11.30 4.27 10.41
C MET A 84 -10.83 5.71 10.12
N THR A 85 -11.68 6.59 9.61
CA THR A 85 -11.34 8.00 9.38
C THR A 85 -10.86 8.67 10.66
N LYS A 86 -11.61 8.51 11.76
CA LYS A 86 -11.23 9.08 13.06
C LYS A 86 -10.00 8.40 13.66
N ALA A 87 -9.83 7.10 13.46
CA ALA A 87 -8.64 6.37 13.87
C ALA A 87 -7.37 6.89 13.17
N VAL A 88 -7.47 7.21 11.87
CA VAL A 88 -6.37 7.83 11.11
C VAL A 88 -6.09 9.24 11.58
N ASP A 89 -7.12 10.08 11.73
CA ASP A 89 -6.97 11.47 12.17
C ASP A 89 -6.35 11.59 13.57
N SER A 90 -6.69 10.66 14.47
CA SER A 90 -6.09 10.60 15.81
C SER A 90 -4.64 10.08 15.82
N GLY A 91 -4.14 9.58 14.69
CA GLY A 91 -2.81 8.93 14.59
C GLY A 91 -2.75 7.51 15.17
N TRP A 92 -3.89 6.95 15.61
CA TRP A 92 -3.94 5.62 16.24
C TRP A 92 -3.37 4.52 15.35
N ALA A 93 -3.79 4.48 14.08
CA ALA A 93 -3.35 3.47 13.12
C ALA A 93 -1.82 3.52 12.92
N LYS A 94 -1.28 4.74 12.74
CA LYS A 94 0.17 4.96 12.60
C LYS A 94 0.94 4.49 13.82
N LEU A 95 0.49 4.84 15.03
CA LEU A 95 1.14 4.44 16.28
C LEU A 95 1.15 2.93 16.48
N LYS A 96 0.06 2.21 16.15
CA LYS A 96 0.00 0.73 16.20
C LYS A 96 1.03 0.10 15.26
N ILE A 97 1.15 0.61 14.03
CA ILE A 97 2.12 0.14 13.03
C ILE A 97 3.55 0.39 13.51
N GLU A 98 3.85 1.60 13.98
CA GLU A 98 5.19 1.96 14.45
C GLU A 98 5.60 1.16 15.68
N ALA A 99 4.68 0.91 16.62
CA ALA A 99 4.94 0.08 17.79
C ALA A 99 5.29 -1.38 17.41
N ALA A 100 4.50 -1.97 16.50
CA ALA A 100 4.75 -3.32 15.99
C ALA A 100 6.08 -3.40 15.21
N ALA A 101 6.40 -2.38 14.42
CA ALA A 101 7.66 -2.30 13.70
C ALA A 101 8.87 -2.18 14.64
N ALA A 102 8.77 -1.37 15.71
CA ALA A 102 9.82 -1.22 16.71
C ALA A 102 10.08 -2.53 17.47
N ASP A 103 9.02 -3.26 17.87
CA ASP A 103 9.16 -4.57 18.52
C ASP A 103 9.80 -5.59 17.59
N LYS A 104 9.39 -5.63 16.33
CA LYS A 104 9.99 -6.53 15.32
C LYS A 104 11.46 -6.20 15.09
N GLN A 105 11.81 -4.93 14.95
CA GLN A 105 13.20 -4.51 14.77
C GLN A 105 14.07 -4.90 15.98
N ALA A 106 13.56 -4.72 17.20
CA ALA A 106 14.28 -5.11 18.42
C ALA A 106 14.55 -6.63 18.49
N ARG A 107 13.62 -7.47 18.00
CA ARG A 107 13.84 -8.92 17.91
C ARG A 107 14.89 -9.29 16.86
N ILE A 108 14.91 -8.58 15.74
CA ILE A 108 15.92 -8.77 14.68
C ILE A 108 17.29 -8.34 15.18
N ASP A 109 17.41 -7.17 15.81
CA ASP A 109 18.66 -6.61 16.29
C ASP A 109 19.27 -7.44 17.43
N SER A 110 18.43 -8.02 18.29
CA SER A 110 18.86 -8.93 19.36
C SER A 110 19.22 -10.34 18.87
N GLY A 111 18.91 -10.68 17.61
CA GLY A 111 19.08 -12.03 17.05
C GLY A 111 18.02 -13.04 17.50
N GLN A 112 16.96 -12.59 18.19
CA GLN A 112 15.82 -13.44 18.53
C GLN A 112 15.09 -13.89 17.26
N ASP A 113 14.85 -12.97 16.32
CA ASP A 113 14.36 -13.26 14.98
C ASP A 113 15.55 -13.32 14.03
N VAL A 114 15.70 -14.43 13.31
CA VAL A 114 16.76 -14.63 12.32
C VAL A 114 16.23 -14.35 10.92
N ILE A 115 16.90 -13.43 10.24
CA ILE A 115 16.70 -13.18 8.81
C ILE A 115 18.00 -13.53 8.09
N VAL A 116 17.96 -14.57 7.27
CA VAL A 116 19.13 -15.07 6.52
C VAL A 116 19.62 -13.96 5.59
N GLY A 117 20.94 -13.73 5.61
CA GLY A 117 21.57 -12.66 4.84
C GLY A 117 21.49 -11.26 5.48
N VAL A 118 20.63 -11.05 6.47
CA VAL A 118 20.46 -9.75 7.15
C VAL A 118 21.19 -9.74 8.50
N ASN A 119 20.81 -10.60 9.45
CA ASN A 119 21.45 -10.66 10.76
C ASN A 119 22.18 -11.97 11.03
N LYS A 120 22.02 -12.99 10.15
CA LYS A 120 22.75 -14.27 10.21
C LYS A 120 23.10 -14.73 8.81
N TYR A 121 24.20 -15.46 8.67
CA TYR A 121 24.72 -16.00 7.41
C TYR A 121 24.96 -14.90 6.34
N LYS A 122 25.50 -13.76 6.77
CA LYS A 122 25.86 -12.66 5.86
C LYS A 122 27.00 -13.04 4.94
N LEU A 123 26.94 -12.60 3.71
CA LEU A 123 28.07 -12.66 2.81
C LEU A 123 29.13 -11.63 3.24
N LYS A 124 30.41 -11.94 3.01
CA LYS A 124 31.52 -10.98 3.24
C LYS A 124 31.54 -9.89 2.19
N THR A 125 31.11 -10.20 1.00
CA THR A 125 30.99 -9.27 -0.13
C THR A 125 29.66 -9.55 -0.81
N GLU A 126 28.89 -8.53 -1.07
CA GLU A 126 27.60 -8.62 -1.77
C GLU A 126 27.77 -8.10 -3.19
N ASP A 127 27.03 -8.69 -4.13
CA ASP A 127 26.97 -8.19 -5.49
C ASP A 127 26.23 -6.85 -5.54
N VAL A 128 26.69 -5.98 -6.43
CA VAL A 128 26.02 -4.69 -6.64
C VAL A 128 24.71 -4.93 -7.38
N ILE A 129 23.60 -4.52 -6.77
CA ILE A 129 22.29 -4.55 -7.43
C ILE A 129 22.23 -3.36 -8.39
N GLU A 130 21.97 -3.65 -9.67
CA GLU A 130 21.73 -2.62 -10.67
C GLU A 130 20.41 -1.91 -10.34
N ALA A 131 20.51 -0.65 -9.89
CA ALA A 131 19.33 0.20 -9.66
C ALA A 131 18.96 0.92 -10.96
N ARG A 132 17.69 0.75 -11.37
CA ARG A 132 17.15 1.45 -12.52
C ARG A 132 16.92 2.93 -12.17
N ASP A 133 17.76 3.79 -12.71
CA ASP A 133 17.62 5.24 -12.57
C ASP A 133 16.65 5.80 -13.64
N ILE A 134 15.80 6.72 -13.22
CA ILE A 134 14.83 7.40 -14.08
C ILE A 134 15.11 8.90 -14.03
N ASP A 135 15.25 9.50 -15.19
CA ASP A 135 15.32 10.95 -15.32
C ASP A 135 13.95 11.58 -14.96
N ASN A 136 13.79 11.85 -13.67
CA ASN A 136 12.58 12.46 -13.12
C ASN A 136 12.32 13.86 -13.67
N VAL A 137 13.35 14.58 -14.12
CA VAL A 137 13.21 15.91 -14.72
C VAL A 137 12.59 15.79 -16.09
N ALA A 138 13.13 14.92 -16.94
CA ALA A 138 12.59 14.67 -18.28
C ALA A 138 11.14 14.15 -18.23
N VAL A 139 10.83 13.24 -17.30
CA VAL A 139 9.46 12.73 -17.10
C VAL A 139 8.51 13.86 -16.70
N ARG A 140 8.90 14.68 -15.73
CA ARG A 140 8.10 15.83 -15.27
C ARG A 140 7.86 16.81 -16.40
N ASP A 141 8.90 17.20 -17.13
CA ASP A 141 8.82 18.21 -18.19
C ASP A 141 7.95 17.71 -19.35
N SER A 142 8.08 16.44 -19.72
CA SER A 142 7.18 15.78 -20.69
C SER A 142 5.73 15.82 -20.23
N GLN A 143 5.45 15.52 -18.97
CA GLN A 143 4.09 15.56 -18.42
C GLN A 143 3.51 16.97 -18.41
N ILE A 144 4.29 17.97 -18.00
CA ILE A 144 3.89 19.39 -18.03
C ILE A 144 3.57 19.84 -19.44
N ALA A 145 4.41 19.49 -20.42
CA ALA A 145 4.18 19.83 -21.83
C ALA A 145 2.84 19.24 -22.34
N ARG A 146 2.54 17.98 -22.01
CA ARG A 146 1.28 17.32 -22.36
C ARG A 146 0.08 18.01 -21.71
N LEU A 147 0.14 18.35 -20.43
CA LEU A 147 -0.92 19.05 -19.71
C LEU A 147 -1.17 20.44 -20.31
N ASN A 148 -0.12 21.18 -20.64
CA ASN A 148 -0.24 22.49 -21.27
C ASN A 148 -0.89 22.39 -22.66
N ALA A 149 -0.51 21.41 -23.45
CA ALA A 149 -1.11 21.18 -24.77
C ALA A 149 -2.62 20.85 -24.68
N ILE A 150 -3.04 20.09 -23.68
CA ILE A 150 -4.46 19.81 -23.43
C ILE A 150 -5.19 21.08 -23.00
N LYS A 151 -4.64 21.85 -22.09
CA LYS A 151 -5.25 23.11 -21.58
C LYS A 151 -5.39 24.16 -22.68
N GLN A 152 -4.45 24.23 -23.61
CA GLN A 152 -4.53 25.16 -24.76
C GLN A 152 -5.59 24.78 -25.78
N LYS A 153 -5.87 23.48 -25.95
CA LYS A 153 -6.81 22.99 -26.99
C LYS A 153 -8.25 22.88 -26.52
N ARG A 154 -8.50 22.88 -25.22
CA ARG A 154 -9.85 22.72 -24.67
C ARG A 154 -10.60 24.04 -24.61
N ASP A 155 -11.94 23.98 -24.58
CA ASP A 155 -12.76 25.13 -24.22
C ASP A 155 -12.70 25.38 -22.70
N ALA A 156 -12.22 26.54 -22.31
CA ALA A 156 -12.00 26.85 -20.90
C ALA A 156 -13.29 27.10 -20.13
N ALA A 157 -14.31 27.68 -20.76
CA ALA A 157 -15.54 28.08 -20.09
C ALA A 157 -16.38 26.88 -19.59
N PRO A 158 -16.68 25.85 -20.39
CA PRO A 158 -17.35 24.65 -19.88
C PRO A 158 -16.57 23.90 -18.81
N VAL A 159 -15.22 23.87 -18.92
CA VAL A 159 -14.38 23.26 -17.91
C VAL A 159 -14.50 24.00 -16.56
N ALA A 160 -14.41 25.33 -16.58
CA ALA A 160 -14.57 26.16 -15.38
C ALA A 160 -15.95 25.96 -14.71
N ALA A 161 -17.01 25.89 -15.50
CA ALA A 161 -18.36 25.63 -15.01
C ALA A 161 -18.49 24.24 -14.38
N ALA A 162 -17.90 23.21 -15.01
CA ALA A 162 -17.91 21.85 -14.47
C ALA A 162 -17.11 21.72 -13.16
N LEU A 163 -15.96 22.41 -13.04
CA LEU A 163 -15.17 22.45 -11.81
C LEU A 163 -15.90 23.20 -10.69
N ALA A 164 -16.57 24.31 -11.00
CA ALA A 164 -17.40 25.04 -10.04
C ALA A 164 -18.56 24.18 -9.51
N ALA A 165 -19.18 23.37 -10.36
CA ALA A 165 -20.22 22.43 -9.96
C ALA A 165 -19.71 21.37 -8.96
N ILE A 166 -18.47 20.88 -9.14
CA ILE A 166 -17.82 19.98 -8.18
C ILE A 166 -17.64 20.66 -6.83
N THR A 167 -17.10 21.88 -6.81
CA THR A 167 -16.91 22.64 -5.57
C THR A 167 -18.23 22.85 -4.85
N SER A 168 -19.28 23.32 -5.56
CA SER A 168 -20.60 23.55 -4.97
C SER A 168 -21.24 22.27 -4.42
N ALA A 169 -21.10 21.14 -5.11
CA ALA A 169 -21.59 19.84 -4.63
C ALA A 169 -20.83 19.38 -3.37
N ALA A 170 -19.52 19.62 -3.31
CA ALA A 170 -18.71 19.31 -2.14
C ALA A 170 -19.08 20.17 -0.93
N GLU A 171 -19.26 21.49 -1.11
CA GLU A 171 -19.67 22.43 -0.06
C GLU A 171 -21.05 22.15 0.51
N SER A 172 -22.00 21.80 -0.36
CA SER A 172 -23.38 21.47 0.04
C SER A 172 -23.56 20.04 0.52
N ASN A 173 -22.51 19.21 0.44
CA ASN A 173 -22.55 17.77 0.69
C ASN A 173 -23.72 17.07 -0.04
N SER A 174 -24.00 17.50 -1.26
CA SER A 174 -25.10 17.03 -2.08
C SER A 174 -24.65 16.70 -3.50
N GLY A 175 -25.37 15.78 -4.17
CA GLY A 175 -25.04 15.36 -5.52
C GLY A 175 -24.01 14.22 -5.56
N ASN A 176 -23.60 13.85 -6.78
CA ASN A 176 -22.66 12.78 -7.03
C ASN A 176 -21.34 13.35 -7.56
N LEU A 177 -20.32 13.46 -6.69
CA LEU A 177 -19.01 14.00 -7.04
C LEU A 177 -18.32 13.18 -8.16
N LEU A 178 -18.54 11.86 -8.22
CA LEU A 178 -17.96 11.02 -9.28
C LEU A 178 -18.56 11.36 -10.64
N ASP A 179 -19.88 11.50 -10.74
CA ASP A 179 -20.54 11.86 -11.99
C ASP A 179 -20.12 13.25 -12.47
N LEU A 180 -20.03 14.21 -11.55
CA LEU A 180 -19.53 15.56 -11.87
C LEU A 180 -18.07 15.55 -12.31
N SER A 181 -17.22 14.73 -11.69
CA SER A 181 -15.83 14.56 -12.08
C SER A 181 -15.71 13.94 -13.47
N ILE A 182 -16.53 12.92 -13.79
CA ILE A 182 -16.58 12.31 -15.13
C ILE A 182 -16.97 13.37 -16.19
N LYS A 183 -17.96 14.21 -15.91
CA LYS A 183 -18.37 15.31 -16.80
C LYS A 183 -17.23 16.31 -17.03
N ALA A 184 -16.51 16.70 -15.96
CA ALA A 184 -15.37 17.60 -16.07
C ALA A 184 -14.21 16.98 -16.89
N ILE A 185 -13.88 15.71 -16.66
CA ILE A 185 -12.82 15.00 -17.41
C ILE A 185 -13.19 14.85 -18.89
N ARG A 186 -14.46 14.60 -19.22
CA ARG A 186 -14.93 14.58 -20.63
C ARG A 186 -14.72 15.92 -21.33
N LEU A 187 -14.79 17.03 -20.59
CA LEU A 187 -14.47 18.38 -21.08
C LEU A 187 -12.96 18.68 -21.06
N ARG A 188 -12.11 17.69 -20.75
CA ARG A 188 -10.66 17.80 -20.65
C ARG A 188 -10.15 18.59 -19.44
N ALA A 189 -10.89 18.59 -18.33
CA ALA A 189 -10.30 18.92 -17.03
C ALA A 189 -9.22 17.91 -16.69
N THR A 190 -8.18 18.34 -15.99
CA THR A 190 -7.13 17.46 -15.48
C THR A 190 -7.51 16.90 -14.12
N VAL A 191 -6.90 15.78 -13.71
CA VAL A 191 -7.10 15.19 -12.38
C VAL A 191 -6.76 16.21 -11.28
N GLY A 192 -5.68 16.98 -11.45
CA GLY A 192 -5.32 18.04 -10.51
C GLY A 192 -6.42 19.09 -10.36
N GLU A 193 -6.99 19.58 -11.47
CA GLU A 193 -8.08 20.58 -11.39
C GLU A 193 -9.34 20.05 -10.71
N VAL A 194 -9.68 18.77 -10.91
CA VAL A 194 -10.80 18.12 -10.20
C VAL A 194 -10.48 18.01 -8.71
N SER A 195 -9.26 17.60 -8.35
CA SER A 195 -8.81 17.53 -6.96
C SER A 195 -8.80 18.89 -6.28
N ASP A 196 -8.28 19.93 -6.96
CA ASP A 196 -8.24 21.30 -6.47
C ASP A 196 -9.65 21.85 -6.25
N ALA A 197 -10.62 21.48 -7.09
CA ALA A 197 -12.02 21.88 -6.93
C ALA A 197 -12.65 21.27 -5.67
N MET A 198 -12.32 20.02 -5.34
CA MET A 198 -12.76 19.37 -4.09
C MET A 198 -12.01 19.89 -2.87
N GLU A 199 -10.72 20.19 -3.00
CA GLU A 199 -9.88 20.70 -1.91
C GLU A 199 -10.38 22.05 -1.37
N LYS A 200 -11.02 22.87 -2.20
CA LYS A 200 -11.63 24.12 -1.74
C LYS A 200 -12.68 23.93 -0.65
N ALA A 201 -13.44 22.83 -0.74
CA ALA A 201 -14.47 22.50 0.25
C ALA A 201 -13.93 21.66 1.42
N PHE A 202 -13.14 20.62 1.11
CA PHE A 202 -12.70 19.64 2.11
C PHE A 202 -11.35 19.96 2.75
N GLY A 203 -10.56 20.84 2.16
CA GLY A 203 -9.16 21.06 2.53
C GLY A 203 -8.28 19.87 2.15
N ARG A 204 -6.99 19.96 2.47
CA ARG A 204 -6.01 18.90 2.29
C ARG A 204 -5.69 18.24 3.62
N HIS A 205 -5.73 16.91 3.66
CA HIS A 205 -5.32 16.19 4.84
C HIS A 205 -3.83 16.42 5.14
N VAL A 206 -3.54 16.82 6.38
CA VAL A 206 -2.18 16.94 6.91
C VAL A 206 -2.07 15.96 8.06
N ALA A 207 -1.21 14.94 7.88
CA ALA A 207 -0.99 13.94 8.92
C ALA A 207 -0.42 14.57 10.19
N SER A 208 -1.01 14.27 11.35
CA SER A 208 -0.45 14.66 12.63
C SER A 208 0.81 13.85 12.91
N VAL A 209 1.90 14.53 13.31
CA VAL A 209 3.13 13.87 13.75
C VAL A 209 2.95 13.52 15.23
N GLN A 210 2.67 12.25 15.52
CA GLN A 210 2.76 11.71 16.88
C GLN A 210 4.00 10.85 16.97
N THR A 211 4.77 10.98 18.05
CA THR A 211 5.97 10.18 18.32
C THR A 211 5.69 9.17 19.42
N ILE A 212 6.25 7.97 19.28
CA ILE A 212 6.18 6.95 20.33
C ILE A 212 7.14 7.37 21.45
N ASN A 213 6.62 7.78 22.60
CA ASN A 213 7.43 8.13 23.77
C ASN A 213 8.06 6.91 24.49
N GLN A 214 7.90 5.70 23.98
CA GLN A 214 8.40 4.45 24.55
C GLN A 214 9.00 3.49 23.52
N ALA A 215 9.74 3.99 22.58
CA ALA A 215 10.61 3.13 21.78
C ALA A 215 11.74 2.61 22.68
N GLY A 216 11.71 1.33 23.03
CA GLY A 216 12.90 0.68 23.56
C GLY A 216 12.85 0.09 24.97
N LYS A 217 11.74 -0.37 25.48
CA LYS A 217 11.78 -1.40 26.54
C LYS A 217 11.72 -2.79 25.91
N ALA A 218 12.84 -3.22 25.33
CA ALA A 218 13.06 -4.62 25.07
C ALA A 218 12.88 -5.37 26.40
N LYS A 219 11.84 -6.19 26.51
CA LYS A 219 11.74 -7.16 27.60
C LYS A 219 12.94 -8.07 27.48
N ARG A 220 13.94 -7.90 28.37
CA ARG A 220 14.97 -8.91 28.58
C ARG A 220 14.25 -10.15 29.11
N PHE A 221 14.00 -11.10 28.23
CA PHE A 221 13.65 -12.44 28.68
C PHE A 221 14.90 -12.99 29.36
N GLY A 222 14.77 -13.30 30.65
CA GLY A 222 15.81 -13.94 31.43
C GLY A 222 16.26 -15.25 30.78
N ARG A 223 17.54 -15.57 31.03
CA ARG A 223 18.20 -16.82 30.62
C ARG A 223 17.50 -18.01 31.25
#